data_7c187c37783dfd1bcb2e965b8edede88
#
_entry.id   7c187c37783dfd1bcb2e965b8edede88
#
_cell.length_a   1.000
_cell.length_b   1.000
_cell.length_c   1.000
_cell.angle_alpha   90.00
_cell.angle_beta   90.00
_cell.angle_gamma   90.00
#
_symmetry.space_group_name_H-M   'P 1'
#
loop_
_entity.id
_entity.type
_entity.pdbx_description
1 polymer ?
#
loop_
_entity_poly.entity_id
_entity_poly.type
_entity_poly.pdbx_seq_one_letter_code
_entity_poly.pdbx_strand_id
1 'polypeptide(L)'
;MVFDSDRADGNALALEFVQFAVESGALRFGEFKTKAGRMSPYFFNAGLFDDGAKLGRLAQFYAKALICSGIEFDMIFGPAYKGIPLGAAVAIELARLGRNVPFAYNRKEAKDHGEGGTLVGAPLKGRVLIVD
;
A
#
# COMPACT_ATOMS: atom_id res chain seq x y z
N MET A 1 -2.81 7.73 0.70
CA MET A 1 -1.43 8.25 0.60
C MET A 1 -1.49 9.71 0.22
N VAL A 2 -0.80 10.54 0.98
CA VAL A 2 -0.84 11.98 0.78
C VAL A 2 0.50 12.47 0.23
N PHE A 3 0.45 13.23 -0.86
CA PHE A 3 1.61 13.90 -1.42
C PHE A 3 1.56 15.37 -1.06
N ASP A 4 2.68 15.90 -0.60
CA ASP A 4 2.83 17.33 -0.38
C ASP A 4 3.17 18.00 -1.72
N SER A 5 2.20 18.69 -2.30
CA SER A 5 2.36 19.34 -3.60
C SER A 5 3.36 20.49 -3.60
N ASP A 6 3.69 21.03 -2.42
CA ASP A 6 4.65 22.12 -2.28
C ASP A 6 6.08 21.62 -2.23
N ARG A 7 6.27 20.30 -2.11
CA ARG A 7 7.60 19.69 -2.12
C ARG A 7 7.91 19.17 -3.52
N ALA A 8 9.04 19.59 -4.07
CA ALA A 8 9.50 19.11 -5.37
C ALA A 8 9.61 17.57 -5.41
N ASP A 9 10.08 16.96 -4.31
CA ASP A 9 10.20 15.52 -4.20
C ASP A 9 8.85 14.80 -4.24
N GLY A 10 7.82 15.38 -3.62
CA GLY A 10 6.47 14.85 -3.64
C GLY A 10 5.87 14.88 -5.05
N ASN A 11 6.08 15.97 -5.77
CA ASN A 11 5.60 16.11 -7.15
C ASN A 11 6.29 15.13 -8.09
N ALA A 12 7.61 15.01 -7.99
CA ALA A 12 8.38 14.07 -8.81
C ALA A 12 7.94 12.62 -8.53
N LEU A 13 7.75 12.28 -7.27
CA LEU A 13 7.31 10.94 -6.87
C LEU A 13 5.90 10.63 -7.41
N ALA A 14 4.99 11.60 -7.33
CA ALA A 14 3.63 11.46 -7.84
C ALA A 14 3.62 11.22 -9.35
N LEU A 15 4.42 11.98 -10.11
CA LEU A 15 4.54 11.82 -11.56
C LEU A 15 5.13 10.46 -11.93
N GLU A 16 6.16 10.02 -11.23
CA GLU A 16 6.75 8.68 -11.44
C GLU A 16 5.73 7.59 -11.15
N PHE A 17 4.93 7.75 -10.10
CA PHE A 17 3.90 6.76 -9.77
C PHE A 17 2.84 6.68 -10.86
N VAL A 18 2.36 7.82 -11.36
CA VAL A 18 1.37 7.84 -12.45
C VAL A 18 1.93 7.14 -13.70
N GLN A 19 3.18 7.43 -14.06
CA GLN A 19 3.84 6.80 -15.19
C GLN A 19 3.93 5.28 -14.99
N PHE A 20 4.35 4.84 -13.82
CA PHE A 20 4.40 3.43 -13.47
C PHE A 20 3.03 2.77 -13.57
N ALA A 21 1.99 3.42 -13.04
CA ALA A 21 0.63 2.89 -13.07
C ALA A 21 0.11 2.74 -14.50
N VAL A 22 0.41 3.69 -15.38
CA VAL A 22 0.04 3.63 -16.80
C VAL A 22 0.81 2.50 -17.50
N GLU A 23 2.10 2.43 -17.30
CA GLU A 23 2.95 1.39 -17.92
C GLU A 23 2.57 -0.01 -17.47
N SER A 24 2.12 -0.16 -16.22
CA SER A 24 1.65 -1.44 -15.68
C SER A 24 0.25 -1.82 -16.16
N GLY A 25 -0.46 -0.89 -16.81
CA GLY A 25 -1.84 -1.10 -17.21
C GLY A 25 -2.86 -0.90 -16.08
N ALA A 26 -2.40 -0.59 -14.87
CA ALA A 26 -3.27 -0.38 -13.71
C ALA A 26 -4.12 0.88 -13.85
N LEU A 27 -3.56 1.92 -14.46
CA LEU A 27 -4.27 3.17 -14.74
C LEU A 27 -4.46 3.30 -16.24
N ARG A 28 -5.73 3.44 -16.67
CA ARG A 28 -6.09 3.63 -18.07
C ARG A 28 -6.99 4.84 -18.20
N PHE A 29 -6.78 5.61 -19.26
CA PHE A 29 -7.60 6.77 -19.60
C PHE A 29 -8.58 6.41 -20.70
N GLY A 30 -9.76 7.00 -20.68
CA GLY A 30 -10.82 6.77 -21.65
C GLY A 30 -12.17 7.01 -21.02
N GLU A 31 -13.20 6.42 -21.61
CA GLU A 31 -14.55 6.50 -21.07
C GLU A 31 -14.90 5.17 -20.41
N PHE A 32 -15.06 5.17 -19.11
CA PHE A 32 -15.37 3.99 -18.32
C PHE A 32 -16.62 4.21 -17.48
N LYS A 33 -17.50 3.21 -17.47
CA LYS A 33 -18.68 3.23 -16.60
C LYS A 33 -18.34 2.57 -15.27
N THR A 34 -18.50 3.31 -14.17
CA THR A 34 -18.28 2.78 -12.83
C THR A 34 -19.43 1.89 -12.40
N LYS A 35 -19.24 1.14 -11.31
CA LYS A 35 -20.28 0.31 -10.71
C LYS A 35 -21.50 1.13 -10.30
N ALA A 36 -21.32 2.40 -9.95
CA ALA A 36 -22.38 3.32 -9.60
C ALA A 36 -23.11 3.91 -10.84
N GLY A 37 -22.70 3.54 -12.05
CA GLY A 37 -23.30 4.01 -13.30
C GLY A 37 -22.78 5.34 -13.81
N ARG A 38 -21.78 5.92 -13.15
CA ARG A 38 -21.15 7.18 -13.58
C ARG A 38 -20.11 6.93 -14.66
N MET A 39 -20.01 7.84 -15.62
CA MET A 39 -18.91 7.85 -16.57
C MET A 39 -17.66 8.46 -15.91
N SER A 40 -16.54 7.78 -16.06
CA SER A 40 -15.25 8.26 -15.53
C SER A 40 -14.25 8.38 -16.67
N PRO A 41 -13.40 9.43 -16.68
CA PRO A 41 -12.37 9.57 -17.70
C PRO A 41 -11.17 8.65 -17.47
N TYR A 42 -11.16 7.89 -16.38
CA TYR A 42 -10.09 6.94 -16.11
C TYR A 42 -10.63 5.71 -15.38
N PHE A 43 -9.84 4.64 -15.42
CA PHE A 43 -10.09 3.42 -14.66
C PHE A 43 -8.78 2.98 -14.00
N PHE A 44 -8.84 2.72 -12.70
CA PHE A 44 -7.70 2.24 -11.93
C PHE A 44 -8.00 0.85 -11.38
N ASN A 45 -7.13 -0.11 -11.71
CA ASN A 45 -7.24 -1.48 -11.23
C ASN A 45 -5.92 -1.92 -10.59
N ALA A 46 -5.86 -1.83 -9.27
CA ALA A 46 -4.68 -2.22 -8.50
C ALA A 46 -4.34 -3.71 -8.62
N GLY A 47 -5.32 -4.54 -9.01
CA GLY A 47 -5.09 -5.97 -9.25
C GLY A 47 -4.13 -6.26 -10.39
N LEU A 48 -3.81 -5.26 -11.22
CA LEU A 48 -2.84 -5.41 -12.31
C LEU A 48 -1.39 -5.18 -11.88
N PHE A 49 -1.15 -4.86 -10.62
CA PHE A 49 0.18 -4.99 -10.01
C PHE A 49 0.36 -6.46 -9.60
N ASP A 50 0.55 -7.32 -10.58
CA ASP A 50 0.31 -8.76 -10.46
C ASP A 50 1.55 -9.63 -10.62
N ASP A 51 2.73 -9.04 -10.50
CA ASP A 51 3.97 -9.79 -10.43
C ASP A 51 4.91 -9.19 -9.40
N GLY A 52 6.00 -9.87 -9.13
CA GLY A 52 6.96 -9.45 -8.11
C GLY A 52 7.59 -8.10 -8.40
N ALA A 53 7.92 -7.82 -9.66
CA ALA A 53 8.53 -6.56 -10.04
C ALA A 53 7.56 -5.39 -9.84
N LYS A 54 6.32 -5.55 -10.26
CA LYS A 54 5.28 -4.53 -10.11
C LYS A 54 4.93 -4.31 -8.63
N LEU A 55 4.77 -5.40 -7.88
CA LEU A 55 4.46 -5.30 -6.45
C LEU A 55 5.61 -4.67 -5.67
N GLY A 56 6.84 -5.03 -5.99
CA GLY A 56 8.03 -4.44 -5.37
C GLY A 56 8.16 -2.95 -5.68
N ARG A 57 7.90 -2.57 -6.93
CA ARG A 57 7.94 -1.17 -7.34
C ARG A 57 6.84 -0.36 -6.63
N LEU A 58 5.64 -0.93 -6.54
CA LEU A 58 4.53 -0.32 -5.80
C LEU A 58 4.92 -0.09 -4.34
N ALA A 59 5.53 -1.09 -3.70
CA ALA A 59 5.99 -0.97 -2.32
C ALA A 59 7.05 0.13 -2.16
N GLN A 60 7.93 0.30 -3.13
CA GLN A 60 8.91 1.39 -3.13
C GLN A 60 8.24 2.76 -3.14
N PHE A 61 7.20 2.92 -3.94
CA PHE A 61 6.44 4.17 -3.98
C PHE A 61 5.77 4.45 -2.62
N TYR A 62 5.14 3.44 -2.03
CA TYR A 62 4.54 3.58 -0.70
C TYR A 62 5.58 3.98 0.35
N ALA A 63 6.71 3.27 0.37
CA ALA A 63 7.76 3.54 1.36
C ALA A 63 8.33 4.95 1.22
N LYS A 64 8.62 5.38 -0.01
CA LYS A 64 9.12 6.73 -0.28
C LYS A 64 8.10 7.80 0.11
N ALA A 65 6.83 7.57 -0.20
CA ALA A 65 5.77 8.51 0.14
C ALA A 65 5.64 8.64 1.66
N LEU A 66 5.74 7.53 2.40
CA LEU A 66 5.68 7.55 3.84
C LEU A 66 6.85 8.33 4.45
N ILE A 67 8.06 8.12 3.93
CA ILE A 67 9.24 8.83 4.39
C ILE A 67 9.11 10.33 4.09
N CYS A 68 8.71 10.68 2.87
CA CYS A 68 8.56 12.08 2.46
C CYS A 68 7.44 12.81 3.17
N SER A 69 6.37 12.11 3.57
CA SER A 69 5.23 12.72 4.24
C SER A 69 5.52 13.15 5.68
N GLY A 70 6.53 12.57 6.30
CA GLY A 70 6.84 12.84 7.70
C GLY A 70 5.84 12.23 8.69
N ILE A 71 4.93 11.36 8.22
CA ILE A 71 3.99 10.66 9.11
C ILE A 71 4.78 9.81 10.10
N GLU A 72 4.44 9.95 11.37
CA GLU A 72 5.04 9.15 12.43
C GLU A 72 4.21 7.91 12.69
N PHE A 73 4.85 6.76 12.69
CA PHE A 73 4.21 5.48 13.03
C PHE A 73 5.22 4.54 13.67
N ASP A 74 4.71 3.60 14.43
CA ASP A 74 5.53 2.66 15.18
C ASP A 74 5.47 1.26 14.59
N MET A 75 4.43 0.95 13.84
CA MET A 75 4.28 -0.34 13.18
C MET A 75 3.32 -0.25 11.99
N ILE A 76 3.34 -1.28 11.16
CA ILE A 76 2.45 -1.41 10.00
C ILE A 76 1.46 -2.53 10.24
N PHE A 77 0.22 -2.29 9.87
CA PHE A 77 -0.86 -3.26 9.88
C PHE A 77 -1.46 -3.39 8.49
N GLY A 78 -1.51 -4.61 7.98
CA GLY A 78 -2.12 -4.92 6.69
C GLY A 78 -3.45 -5.65 6.87
N PRO A 79 -4.59 -4.98 6.68
CA PRO A 79 -5.89 -5.63 6.86
C PRO A 79 -6.17 -6.65 5.76
N ALA A 80 -6.76 -7.78 6.17
CA ALA A 80 -7.14 -8.82 5.22
C ALA A 80 -8.19 -8.27 4.24
N TYR A 81 -8.13 -8.63 2.97
CA TYR A 81 -7.10 -9.51 2.45
C TYR A 81 -6.04 -8.77 1.63
N LYS A 82 -6.42 -7.71 0.92
CA LYS A 82 -5.53 -6.96 0.01
C LYS A 82 -4.38 -6.27 0.74
N GLY A 83 -4.63 -5.81 1.96
CA GLY A 83 -3.61 -5.14 2.75
C GLY A 83 -2.51 -6.07 3.26
N ILE A 84 -2.74 -7.39 3.28
CA ILE A 84 -1.72 -8.32 3.76
C ILE A 84 -0.48 -8.31 2.86
N PRO A 85 -0.58 -8.63 1.56
CA PRO A 85 0.61 -8.60 0.71
C PRO A 85 1.18 -7.20 0.55
N LEU A 86 0.32 -6.20 0.44
CA LEU A 86 0.77 -4.82 0.28
C LEU A 86 1.51 -4.33 1.53
N GLY A 87 0.92 -4.54 2.70
CA GLY A 87 1.55 -4.15 3.96
C GLY A 87 2.87 -4.85 4.21
N ALA A 88 2.93 -6.15 3.91
CA ALA A 88 4.17 -6.92 4.02
C ALA A 88 5.25 -6.37 3.08
N ALA A 89 4.90 -6.10 1.83
CA ALA A 89 5.85 -5.56 0.85
C ALA A 89 6.37 -4.18 1.28
N VAL A 90 5.50 -3.33 1.79
CA VAL A 90 5.89 -1.99 2.29
C VAL A 90 6.81 -2.12 3.50
N ALA A 91 6.50 -3.02 4.44
CA ALA A 91 7.33 -3.25 5.62
C ALA A 91 8.74 -3.71 5.23
N ILE A 92 8.84 -4.64 4.27
CA ILE A 92 10.12 -5.13 3.74
C ILE A 92 10.92 -3.97 3.11
N GLU A 93 10.26 -3.16 2.31
CA GLU A 93 10.91 -2.04 1.63
C GLU A 93 11.40 -0.98 2.62
N LEU A 94 10.62 -0.68 3.65
CA LEU A 94 11.03 0.23 4.72
C LEU A 94 12.27 -0.30 5.44
N ALA A 95 12.30 -1.59 5.75
CA ALA A 95 13.47 -2.21 6.39
C ALA A 95 14.71 -2.09 5.50
N ARG A 96 14.55 -2.30 4.19
CA ARG A 96 15.64 -2.16 3.22
C ARG A 96 16.17 -0.72 3.19
N LEU A 97 15.29 0.26 3.41
CA LEU A 97 15.66 1.68 3.46
C LEU A 97 16.20 2.12 4.84
N GLY A 98 16.35 1.18 5.76
CA GLY A 98 16.91 1.46 7.09
C GLY A 98 15.88 1.72 8.18
N ARG A 99 14.60 1.58 7.88
CA ARG A 99 13.54 1.78 8.87
C ARG A 99 12.76 0.49 9.09
N ASN A 100 13.30 -0.35 9.97
CA ASN A 100 12.64 -1.59 10.33
C ASN A 100 11.54 -1.33 11.37
N VAL A 101 10.31 -1.72 11.06
CA VAL A 101 9.17 -1.59 11.98
C VAL A 101 8.43 -2.92 12.08
N PRO A 102 7.78 -3.19 13.22
CA PRO A 102 6.95 -4.38 13.37
C PRO A 102 5.81 -4.41 12.37
N PHE A 103 5.39 -5.61 12.01
CA PHE A 103 4.32 -5.85 11.06
C PHE A 103 3.32 -6.84 11.62
N ALA A 104 2.03 -6.57 11.40
CA ALA A 104 0.94 -7.45 11.75
C ALA A 104 -0.14 -7.41 10.67
N TYR A 105 -0.94 -8.44 10.65
CA TYR A 105 -2.12 -8.51 9.79
C TYR A 105 -3.22 -9.28 10.52
N ASN A 106 -4.41 -9.33 9.95
CA ASN A 106 -5.51 -10.07 10.54
C ASN A 106 -6.01 -11.16 9.61
N ARG A 107 -6.73 -12.10 10.21
CA ARG A 107 -7.59 -13.02 9.50
C ARG A 107 -9.01 -12.53 9.68
N LYS A 108 -9.87 -12.73 8.69
CA LYS A 108 -11.28 -12.41 8.86
C LYS A 108 -12.01 -13.46 9.70
N GLU A 109 -11.45 -14.66 9.77
CA GLU A 109 -12.00 -15.77 10.56
C GLU A 109 -11.05 -16.14 11.67
N ALA A 110 -11.59 -16.35 12.88
CA ALA A 110 -10.81 -16.80 14.01
C ALA A 110 -10.27 -18.22 13.75
N LYS A 111 -9.05 -18.48 14.24
CA LYS A 111 -8.44 -19.80 14.13
C LYS A 111 -9.12 -20.75 15.10
N ASP A 112 -9.52 -21.94 14.62
CA ASP A 112 -10.18 -22.96 15.45
C ASP A 112 -9.22 -23.67 16.42
N HIS A 113 -7.93 -23.66 16.12
CA HIS A 113 -6.92 -24.40 16.89
C HIS A 113 -5.79 -23.47 17.32
N GLY A 114 -5.11 -23.85 18.40
CA GLY A 114 -3.99 -23.12 18.93
C GLY A 114 -4.41 -21.89 19.70
N GLU A 115 -3.65 -20.81 19.55
CA GLU A 115 -3.90 -19.57 20.29
C GLU A 115 -5.17 -18.82 19.86
N GLY A 116 -5.78 -19.21 18.75
CA GLY A 116 -6.98 -18.56 18.26
C GLY A 116 -6.76 -17.10 17.88
N GLY A 117 -7.87 -16.37 17.73
CA GLY A 117 -7.84 -14.95 17.43
C GLY A 117 -7.66 -14.63 15.97
N THR A 118 -7.74 -13.32 15.66
CA THR A 118 -7.70 -12.81 14.30
C THR A 118 -6.40 -12.10 13.95
N LEU A 119 -5.59 -11.74 14.93
CA LEU A 119 -4.33 -11.02 14.70
C LEU A 119 -3.17 -11.99 14.53
N VAL A 120 -2.28 -11.68 13.61
CA VAL A 120 -1.07 -12.44 13.31
C VAL A 120 0.11 -11.46 13.20
N GLY A 121 1.24 -11.87 13.77
CA GLY A 121 2.45 -11.06 13.74
C GLY A 121 2.67 -10.32 15.03
N ALA A 122 3.24 -9.13 14.94
CA ALA A 122 3.59 -8.34 16.12
C ALA A 122 2.34 -7.87 16.88
N PRO A 123 2.42 -7.74 18.21
CA PRO A 123 1.33 -7.12 18.97
C PRO A 123 1.09 -5.69 18.51
N LEU A 124 -0.16 -5.28 18.43
CA LEU A 124 -0.50 -3.90 18.09
C LEU A 124 -0.07 -2.98 19.23
N LYS A 125 0.83 -2.06 18.93
CA LYS A 125 1.44 -1.20 19.91
C LYS A 125 1.80 0.14 19.31
N GLY A 126 1.51 1.22 20.04
CA GLY A 126 1.85 2.57 19.59
C GLY A 126 0.98 3.04 18.44
N ARG A 127 1.60 3.82 17.56
CA ARG A 127 0.91 4.38 16.40
C ARG A 127 0.94 3.37 15.26
N VAL A 128 -0.22 2.86 14.92
CA VAL A 128 -0.36 1.81 13.91
C VAL A 128 -0.74 2.44 12.58
N LEU A 129 0.11 2.25 11.58
CA LEU A 129 -0.18 2.68 10.21
C LEU A 129 -0.88 1.55 9.47
N ILE A 130 -2.06 1.82 8.97
CA ILE A 130 -2.82 0.87 8.16
C ILE A 130 -2.43 1.07 6.70
N VAL A 131 -1.99 -0.02 6.06
CA VAL A 131 -1.64 -0.05 4.65
C VAL A 131 -2.64 -0.95 3.92
N ASP A 132 -3.41 -0.31 3.02
CA ASP A 132 -4.46 -1.02 2.29
C ASP A 132 -4.61 -0.44 0.87
#